data_c881b8340de83722ed8a744bd6227eb3
#
_entry.id   c881b8340de83722ed8a744bd6227eb3
#
_cell.length_a   1.000
_cell.length_b   1.000
_cell.length_c   1.000
_cell.angle_alpha   90.00
_cell.angle_beta   90.00
_cell.angle_gamma   90.00
#
_symmetry.space_group_name_H-M   'P 1'
#
loop_
_entity.id
_entity.type
_entity.pdbx_description
1 polymer ?
#
loop_
_entity_poly.entity_id
_entity_poly.type
_entity_poly.pdbx_seq_one_letter_code
_entity_poly.pdbx_strand_id
1 'polypeptide(L)'
;LYNWTSGGLFLRRAASGEQIDSLRLVENTNSSGQSAEELIRNEKCTAALDDSGTPTSLQSVSYSDTTWSLLFNCNSIFASTELRQALASAAVSAVEVPDGGLFAEAKGLIPDGLTVDGIDYRQAAGDVRPALGDPRSLYIAARDGGVSPADFGRISLLLPSGSGLSDAAEQINSAWQKEFSLFFSVEEVEPEEFQKRLESGDYTIALAPVQAEGGSVY
;
A
#
# COMPACT_ATOMS: atom_id res chain seq x y z
N LEU A 1 14.55 -11.80 25.85
CA LEU A 1 15.96 -11.76 25.38
C LEU A 1 16.01 -12.04 23.91
N TYR A 2 16.74 -11.25 23.15
CA TYR A 2 16.98 -11.48 21.73
C TYR A 2 18.50 -11.54 21.48
N ASN A 3 18.89 -12.26 20.45
CA ASN A 3 20.25 -12.33 19.98
C ASN A 3 20.29 -12.33 18.45
N TRP A 4 21.06 -11.46 17.89
CA TRP A 4 21.26 -11.31 16.46
C TRP A 4 22.55 -11.99 16.04
N THR A 5 22.48 -12.98 15.16
CA THR A 5 23.66 -13.72 14.66
C THR A 5 23.64 -13.79 13.14
N SER A 6 24.70 -14.26 12.52
CA SER A 6 24.76 -14.54 11.07
C SER A 6 23.73 -15.61 10.62
N GLY A 7 23.12 -16.35 11.54
CA GLY A 7 22.10 -17.35 11.27
C GLY A 7 20.66 -16.87 11.49
N GLY A 8 20.45 -15.60 11.73
CA GLY A 8 19.12 -14.99 11.94
C GLY A 8 18.92 -14.38 13.32
N LEU A 9 17.70 -13.90 13.57
CA LEU A 9 17.26 -13.36 14.84
C LEU A 9 16.70 -14.47 15.73
N PHE A 10 17.24 -14.58 16.95
CA PHE A 10 16.74 -15.49 17.96
C PHE A 10 16.02 -14.73 19.06
N LEU A 11 14.76 -15.04 19.27
CA LEU A 11 13.94 -14.53 20.35
C LEU A 11 13.73 -15.64 21.36
N ARG A 12 13.99 -15.37 22.65
CA ARG A 12 13.73 -16.32 23.73
C ARG A 12 12.83 -15.67 24.78
N ARG A 13 11.84 -16.41 25.23
CA ARG A 13 10.95 -15.96 26.28
C ARG A 13 11.71 -15.70 27.58
N ALA A 14 11.31 -14.63 28.29
CA ALA A 14 11.92 -14.24 29.55
C ALA A 14 11.26 -14.91 30.78
N ALA A 15 10.05 -15.46 30.64
CA ALA A 15 9.29 -16.07 31.74
C ALA A 15 8.72 -17.44 31.34
N SER A 16 8.43 -18.33 32.31
CA SER A 16 7.80 -19.62 32.08
C SER A 16 6.29 -19.52 31.81
N GLY A 17 5.74 -20.37 30.94
CA GLY A 17 4.31 -20.46 30.58
C GLY A 17 4.10 -21.46 29.43
N GLU A 18 2.87 -21.70 29.04
CA GLU A 18 2.47 -22.72 28.04
C GLU A 18 2.64 -22.29 26.57
N GLN A 19 3.46 -21.27 26.26
CA GLN A 19 3.66 -20.73 24.93
C GLN A 19 5.02 -21.12 24.36
N ILE A 20 5.30 -20.67 23.15
CA ILE A 20 6.56 -20.89 22.43
C ILE A 20 7.75 -20.43 23.29
N ASP A 21 8.72 -21.29 23.50
CA ASP A 21 9.92 -21.00 24.29
C ASP A 21 10.93 -20.13 23.54
N SER A 22 11.04 -20.35 22.26
CA SER A 22 11.97 -19.61 21.40
C SER A 22 11.44 -19.54 19.98
N LEU A 23 11.74 -18.44 19.31
CA LEU A 23 11.46 -18.21 17.91
C LEU A 23 12.78 -17.88 17.21
N ARG A 24 13.05 -18.55 16.11
CA ARG A 24 14.16 -18.24 15.22
C ARG A 24 13.62 -17.72 13.91
N LEU A 25 13.91 -16.47 13.59
CA LEU A 25 13.64 -15.86 12.29
C LEU A 25 14.89 -16.01 11.42
N VAL A 26 14.73 -16.56 10.24
CA VAL A 26 15.80 -16.77 9.26
C VAL A 26 15.35 -16.17 7.95
N GLU A 27 16.17 -15.33 7.39
CA GLU A 27 15.91 -14.79 6.04
C GLU A 27 16.00 -15.93 5.02
N ASN A 28 15.00 -16.03 4.15
CA ASN A 28 15.03 -16.90 3.00
C ASN A 28 15.82 -16.22 1.88
N THR A 29 17.14 -16.34 1.92
CA THR A 29 18.06 -15.76 0.90
C THR A 29 17.97 -16.46 -0.44
N ASN A 30 16.90 -17.03 -0.78
CA ASN A 30 16.43 -17.58 -2.06
C ASN A 30 17.49 -18.03 -3.10
N SER A 31 18.68 -18.34 -2.64
CA SER A 31 19.75 -18.91 -3.49
C SER A 31 19.38 -20.27 -4.09
N SER A 32 18.34 -20.91 -3.56
CA SER A 32 17.82 -22.20 -4.00
C SER A 32 16.52 -22.10 -4.83
N GLY A 33 15.89 -20.92 -4.93
CA GLY A 33 14.61 -20.72 -5.61
C GLY A 33 13.43 -21.48 -4.97
N GLN A 34 13.55 -21.90 -3.70
CA GLN A 34 12.48 -22.64 -3.00
C GLN A 34 11.40 -21.68 -2.48
N SER A 35 10.15 -22.03 -2.72
CA SER A 35 8.99 -21.31 -2.17
C SER A 35 8.84 -21.52 -0.66
N ALA A 36 8.07 -20.66 -0.01
CA ALA A 36 7.69 -20.81 1.40
C ALA A 36 7.04 -22.17 1.68
N GLU A 37 6.15 -22.62 0.78
CA GLU A 37 5.50 -23.93 0.88
C GLU A 37 6.51 -25.09 0.82
N GLU A 38 7.49 -25.04 -0.09
CA GLU A 38 8.53 -26.06 -0.20
C GLU A 38 9.42 -26.11 1.05
N LEU A 39 9.74 -24.96 1.64
CA LEU A 39 10.52 -24.91 2.88
C LEU A 39 9.78 -25.58 4.05
N ILE A 40 8.47 -25.35 4.17
CA ILE A 40 7.65 -25.98 5.21
C ILE A 40 7.50 -27.48 4.94
N ARG A 41 7.21 -27.89 3.70
CA ARG A 41 7.07 -29.32 3.34
C ARG A 41 8.36 -30.12 3.52
N ASN A 42 9.49 -29.50 3.32
CA ASN A 42 10.82 -30.08 3.52
C ASN A 42 11.31 -29.96 4.97
N GLU A 43 10.45 -29.56 5.90
CA GLU A 43 10.78 -29.40 7.33
C GLU A 43 11.95 -28.45 7.62
N LYS A 44 12.20 -27.50 6.71
CA LYS A 44 13.24 -26.46 6.89
C LYS A 44 12.80 -25.35 7.82
N CYS A 45 11.50 -25.08 7.88
CA CYS A 45 10.89 -24.18 8.84
C CYS A 45 9.49 -24.69 9.24
N THR A 46 8.95 -24.18 10.34
CA THR A 46 7.63 -24.51 10.85
C THR A 46 6.55 -23.53 10.42
N ALA A 47 6.95 -22.32 10.05
CA ALA A 47 6.11 -21.28 9.49
C ALA A 47 6.94 -20.38 8.59
N ALA A 48 6.35 -19.73 7.63
CA ALA A 48 6.98 -18.77 6.76
C ALA A 48 6.06 -17.57 6.53
N LEU A 49 6.65 -16.39 6.37
CA LEU A 49 5.99 -15.23 5.80
C LEU A 49 6.19 -15.28 4.29
N ASP A 50 5.13 -15.09 3.55
CA ASP A 50 5.14 -15.11 2.09
C ASP A 50 4.38 -13.89 1.57
N ASP A 51 5.05 -13.07 0.81
CA ASP A 51 4.51 -11.87 0.16
C ASP A 51 4.30 -12.07 -1.35
N SER A 52 4.49 -13.29 -1.83
CA SER A 52 4.33 -13.60 -3.27
C SER A 52 2.88 -13.58 -3.75
N GLY A 53 1.91 -13.68 -2.82
CA GLY A 53 0.49 -13.84 -3.16
C GLY A 53 0.16 -15.18 -3.82
N THR A 54 1.10 -16.12 -3.86
CA THR A 54 0.89 -17.43 -4.49
C THR A 54 -0.03 -18.30 -3.61
N PRO A 55 -1.12 -18.86 -4.17
CA PRO A 55 -1.98 -19.78 -3.43
C PRO A 55 -1.19 -20.98 -2.89
N THR A 56 -1.40 -21.33 -1.64
CA THR A 56 -0.77 -22.49 -1.00
C THR A 56 -1.82 -23.53 -0.59
N SER A 57 -1.42 -24.80 -0.60
CA SER A 57 -2.21 -25.89 -0.04
C SER A 57 -2.04 -26.06 1.47
N LEU A 58 -1.17 -25.26 2.09
CA LEU A 58 -0.96 -25.24 3.54
C LEU A 58 -1.98 -24.35 4.23
N GLN A 59 -2.13 -24.53 5.54
CA GLN A 59 -2.90 -23.59 6.34
C GLN A 59 -2.21 -22.24 6.34
N SER A 60 -2.90 -21.21 5.89
CA SER A 60 -2.41 -19.84 5.82
C SER A 60 -3.35 -18.86 6.50
N VAL A 61 -2.80 -17.77 6.99
CA VAL A 61 -3.53 -16.62 7.51
C VAL A 61 -3.02 -15.41 6.74
N SER A 62 -3.92 -14.72 6.08
CA SER A 62 -3.61 -13.46 5.40
C SER A 62 -3.94 -12.28 6.29
N TYR A 63 -3.11 -11.27 6.27
CA TYR A 63 -3.34 -10.00 6.96
C TYR A 63 -2.84 -8.85 6.08
N SER A 64 -3.41 -7.67 6.29
CA SER A 64 -2.98 -6.43 5.64
C SER A 64 -2.44 -5.47 6.69
N ASP A 65 -1.22 -5.01 6.53
CA ASP A 65 -0.56 -4.02 7.39
C ASP A 65 -0.35 -2.67 6.69
N THR A 66 -0.62 -2.63 5.40
CA THR A 66 -0.36 -1.48 4.54
C THR A 66 -1.56 -1.17 3.66
N THR A 67 -1.96 0.11 3.64
CA THR A 67 -2.91 0.64 2.66
C THR A 67 -2.18 1.56 1.69
N TRP A 68 -2.25 1.27 0.41
CA TRP A 68 -1.75 2.16 -0.63
C TRP A 68 -2.78 3.22 -0.97
N SER A 69 -2.36 4.47 -0.96
CA SER A 69 -3.23 5.62 -1.13
C SER A 69 -2.67 6.64 -2.11
N LEU A 70 -3.57 7.33 -2.82
CA LEU A 70 -3.19 8.50 -3.61
C LEU A 70 -2.97 9.69 -2.67
N LEU A 71 -1.75 10.17 -2.64
CA LEU A 71 -1.33 11.34 -1.89
C LEU A 71 -1.12 12.52 -2.84
N PHE A 72 -1.81 13.63 -2.61
CA PHE A 72 -1.71 14.85 -3.41
C PHE A 72 -0.93 15.92 -2.65
N ASN A 73 0.08 16.51 -3.29
CA ASN A 73 0.77 17.66 -2.72
C ASN A 73 -0.10 18.92 -2.85
N CYS A 74 -0.67 19.37 -1.75
CA CYS A 74 -1.61 20.49 -1.73
C CYS A 74 -0.96 21.88 -1.92
N ASN A 75 0.36 21.96 -2.09
CA ASN A 75 1.09 23.22 -2.29
C ASN A 75 1.01 23.77 -3.75
N SER A 76 0.20 23.14 -4.60
CA SER A 76 0.05 23.49 -6.02
C SER A 76 -1.43 23.55 -6.41
N ILE A 77 -1.74 23.24 -7.69
CA ILE A 77 -3.13 23.12 -8.17
C ILE A 77 -3.96 22.14 -7.35
N PHE A 78 -3.34 21.20 -6.65
CA PHE A 78 -3.98 20.28 -5.73
C PHE A 78 -4.43 20.91 -4.40
N ALA A 79 -4.30 22.22 -4.24
CA ALA A 79 -5.06 22.97 -3.24
C ALA A 79 -6.59 22.86 -3.50
N SER A 80 -7.03 22.75 -4.78
CA SER A 80 -8.44 22.50 -5.11
C SER A 80 -8.88 21.13 -4.61
N THR A 81 -9.88 21.11 -3.76
CA THR A 81 -10.52 19.88 -3.25
C THR A 81 -11.26 19.14 -4.37
N GLU A 82 -11.94 19.88 -5.23
CA GLU A 82 -12.70 19.36 -6.36
C GLU A 82 -11.77 18.63 -7.33
N LEU A 83 -10.58 19.17 -7.59
CA LEU A 83 -9.59 18.51 -8.45
C LEU A 83 -9.11 17.20 -7.82
N ARG A 84 -8.74 17.22 -6.54
CA ARG A 84 -8.33 15.98 -5.85
C ARG A 84 -9.42 14.92 -5.86
N GLN A 85 -10.66 15.33 -5.59
CA GLN A 85 -11.80 14.42 -5.63
C GLN A 85 -12.07 13.89 -7.04
N ALA A 86 -11.97 14.71 -8.07
CA ALA A 86 -12.11 14.29 -9.46
C ALA A 86 -11.11 13.20 -9.83
N LEU A 87 -9.83 13.45 -9.57
CA LEU A 87 -8.75 12.51 -9.87
C LEU A 87 -8.87 11.23 -9.04
N ALA A 88 -9.17 11.33 -7.75
CA ALA A 88 -9.38 10.17 -6.89
C ALA A 88 -10.57 9.32 -7.33
N SER A 89 -11.71 9.95 -7.69
CA SER A 89 -12.90 9.25 -8.15
C SER A 89 -12.64 8.46 -9.44
N ALA A 90 -11.94 9.07 -10.41
CA ALA A 90 -11.59 8.39 -11.64
C ALA A 90 -10.61 7.23 -11.40
N ALA A 91 -9.61 7.43 -10.53
CA ALA A 91 -8.62 6.42 -10.19
C ALA A 91 -9.24 5.20 -9.50
N VAL A 92 -10.02 5.40 -8.44
CA VAL A 92 -10.66 4.31 -7.69
C VAL A 92 -11.61 3.49 -8.57
N SER A 93 -12.30 4.15 -9.52
CA SER A 93 -13.21 3.47 -10.44
C SER A 93 -12.48 2.65 -11.52
N ALA A 94 -11.20 2.87 -11.72
CA ALA A 94 -10.43 2.26 -12.80
C ALA A 94 -9.51 1.13 -12.36
N VAL A 95 -9.06 1.16 -11.11
CA VAL A 95 -8.12 0.14 -10.62
C VAL A 95 -8.87 -1.17 -10.37
N GLU A 96 -8.47 -2.18 -11.12
CA GLU A 96 -8.96 -3.55 -10.93
C GLU A 96 -8.02 -4.28 -9.96
N VAL A 97 -8.59 -4.81 -8.88
CA VAL A 97 -7.87 -5.63 -7.92
C VAL A 97 -8.16 -7.10 -8.23
N PRO A 98 -7.16 -7.88 -8.69
CA PRO A 98 -7.37 -9.29 -9.00
C PRO A 98 -7.72 -10.11 -7.76
N ASP A 99 -8.68 -11.03 -7.90
CA ASP A 99 -9.01 -11.97 -6.83
C ASP A 99 -7.82 -12.87 -6.49
N GLY A 100 -7.53 -13.02 -5.19
CA GLY A 100 -6.49 -13.92 -4.69
C GLY A 100 -5.05 -13.43 -4.88
N GLY A 101 -4.87 -12.14 -5.25
CA GLY A 101 -3.54 -11.49 -5.32
C GLY A 101 -3.06 -10.95 -3.97
N LEU A 102 -1.92 -10.26 -4.00
CA LEU A 102 -1.35 -9.56 -2.83
C LEU A 102 -2.19 -8.37 -2.37
N PHE A 103 -2.97 -7.80 -3.27
CA PHE A 103 -3.76 -6.61 -3.02
C PHE A 103 -5.23 -6.96 -2.83
N ALA A 104 -5.89 -6.21 -1.96
CA ALA A 104 -7.33 -6.24 -1.76
C ALA A 104 -7.89 -4.81 -1.77
N GLU A 105 -9.16 -4.67 -2.09
CA GLU A 105 -9.82 -3.37 -2.07
C GLU A 105 -9.85 -2.80 -0.64
N ALA A 106 -9.26 -1.62 -0.44
CA ALA A 106 -9.21 -0.96 0.85
C ALA A 106 -10.58 -0.36 1.22
N LYS A 107 -11.00 -0.56 2.47
CA LYS A 107 -12.23 0.01 3.03
C LYS A 107 -12.00 1.33 3.78
N GLY A 108 -10.84 1.89 3.66
CA GLY A 108 -10.41 3.13 4.30
C GLY A 108 -8.89 3.21 4.37
N LEU A 109 -8.39 4.27 5.00
CA LEU A 109 -6.95 4.54 5.06
C LEU A 109 -6.22 3.58 6.03
N ILE A 110 -6.87 3.18 7.11
CA ILE A 110 -6.29 2.27 8.11
C ILE A 110 -6.41 0.83 7.59
N PRO A 111 -5.31 0.06 7.51
CA PRO A 111 -5.34 -1.33 7.06
C PRO A 111 -6.24 -2.24 7.90
N ASP A 112 -6.62 -3.37 7.31
CA ASP A 112 -7.34 -4.43 8.02
C ASP A 112 -6.42 -5.12 9.04
N GLY A 113 -7.02 -5.72 10.09
CA GLY A 113 -6.27 -6.49 11.09
C GLY A 113 -5.63 -5.67 12.22
N LEU A 114 -5.81 -4.35 12.20
CA LEU A 114 -5.40 -3.50 13.33
C LEU A 114 -6.40 -3.55 14.47
N THR A 115 -5.88 -3.72 15.69
CA THR A 115 -6.70 -3.72 16.89
C THR A 115 -6.42 -2.51 17.78
N VAL A 116 -7.48 -1.94 18.35
CA VAL A 116 -7.40 -0.90 19.38
C VAL A 116 -8.10 -1.47 20.61
N ASP A 117 -7.38 -1.57 21.73
CA ASP A 117 -7.89 -2.16 22.98
C ASP A 117 -8.49 -3.57 22.78
N GLY A 118 -7.90 -4.36 21.89
CA GLY A 118 -8.36 -5.71 21.56
C GLY A 118 -9.59 -5.78 20.64
N ILE A 119 -10.08 -4.66 20.15
CA ILE A 119 -11.19 -4.57 19.20
C ILE A 119 -10.61 -4.35 17.80
N ASP A 120 -11.02 -5.16 16.84
CA ASP A 120 -10.67 -4.95 15.42
C ASP A 120 -11.24 -3.62 14.94
N TYR A 121 -10.34 -2.71 14.53
CA TYR A 121 -10.72 -1.36 14.11
C TYR A 121 -11.69 -1.40 12.92
N ARG A 122 -11.41 -2.25 11.93
CA ARG A 122 -12.22 -2.32 10.72
C ARG A 122 -13.60 -2.88 11.00
N GLN A 123 -13.70 -3.87 11.89
CA GLN A 123 -14.97 -4.40 12.32
C GLN A 123 -15.83 -3.35 13.03
N ALA A 124 -15.21 -2.48 13.83
CA ALA A 124 -15.90 -1.42 14.55
C ALA A 124 -16.27 -0.23 13.66
N ALA A 125 -15.36 0.21 12.78
CA ALA A 125 -15.54 1.39 11.94
C ALA A 125 -16.31 1.10 10.64
N GLY A 126 -16.29 -0.14 10.13
CA GLY A 126 -16.88 -0.52 8.86
C GLY A 126 -16.15 0.10 7.66
N ASP A 127 -16.90 0.33 6.57
CA ASP A 127 -16.39 1.01 5.38
C ASP A 127 -16.41 2.52 5.61
N VAL A 128 -15.23 3.14 5.66
CA VAL A 128 -15.05 4.58 5.87
C VAL A 128 -14.40 5.26 4.67
N ARG A 129 -14.54 4.67 3.48
CA ARG A 129 -14.10 5.31 2.25
C ARG A 129 -14.84 6.63 2.03
N PRO A 130 -14.15 7.68 1.56
CA PRO A 130 -14.84 8.93 1.21
C PRO A 130 -15.86 8.69 0.09
N ALA A 131 -17.00 9.36 0.18
CA ALA A 131 -17.97 9.36 -0.92
C ALA A 131 -17.31 9.95 -2.17
N LEU A 132 -17.29 9.19 -3.25
CA LEU A 132 -16.79 9.64 -4.54
C LEU A 132 -17.92 10.32 -5.31
N GLY A 133 -17.60 11.45 -5.96
CA GLY A 133 -18.52 12.17 -6.83
C GLY A 133 -18.34 11.77 -8.31
N ASP A 134 -19.14 12.35 -9.19
CA ASP A 134 -18.92 12.24 -10.63
C ASP A 134 -17.62 12.93 -11.03
N PRO A 135 -16.63 12.21 -11.60
CA PRO A 135 -15.31 12.77 -11.87
C PRO A 135 -15.33 14.00 -12.77
N ARG A 136 -16.16 13.99 -13.81
CA ARG A 136 -16.24 15.08 -14.79
C ARG A 136 -16.86 16.34 -14.20
N SER A 137 -17.93 16.19 -13.44
CA SER A 137 -18.58 17.33 -12.76
C SER A 137 -17.63 17.99 -11.76
N LEU A 138 -16.89 17.19 -10.99
CA LEU A 138 -15.87 17.68 -10.06
C LEU A 138 -14.72 18.39 -10.79
N TYR A 139 -14.26 17.84 -11.92
CA TYR A 139 -13.22 18.48 -12.73
C TYR A 139 -13.67 19.81 -13.32
N ILE A 140 -14.93 19.90 -13.80
CA ILE A 140 -15.50 21.15 -14.28
C ILE A 140 -15.55 22.18 -13.15
N ALA A 141 -16.02 21.76 -11.95
CA ALA A 141 -16.06 22.66 -10.79
C ALA A 141 -14.66 23.16 -10.40
N ALA A 142 -13.64 22.30 -10.45
CA ALA A 142 -12.24 22.71 -10.21
C ALA A 142 -11.77 23.76 -11.22
N ARG A 143 -12.11 23.59 -12.50
CA ARG A 143 -11.78 24.57 -13.56
C ARG A 143 -12.50 25.90 -13.38
N ASP A 144 -13.77 25.86 -13.04
CA ASP A 144 -14.57 27.04 -12.73
C ASP A 144 -14.02 27.77 -11.48
N GLY A 145 -13.42 27.01 -10.55
CA GLY A 145 -12.68 27.51 -9.39
C GLY A 145 -11.29 28.06 -9.69
N GLY A 146 -10.85 28.06 -10.97
CA GLY A 146 -9.59 28.68 -11.40
C GLY A 146 -8.44 27.71 -11.73
N VAL A 147 -8.65 26.40 -11.66
CA VAL A 147 -7.64 25.42 -12.10
C VAL A 147 -7.51 25.48 -13.63
N SER A 148 -6.30 25.75 -14.11
CA SER A 148 -6.03 25.87 -15.54
C SER A 148 -5.34 24.61 -16.10
N PRO A 149 -5.69 24.17 -17.33
CA PRO A 149 -4.95 23.10 -18.01
C PRO A 149 -3.45 23.38 -18.16
N ALA A 150 -3.05 24.62 -18.21
CA ALA A 150 -1.63 25.01 -18.30
C ALA A 150 -0.83 24.63 -17.04
N ASP A 151 -1.51 24.44 -15.90
CA ASP A 151 -0.88 24.10 -14.63
C ASP A 151 -0.51 22.60 -14.52
N PHE A 152 -0.96 21.77 -15.46
CA PHE A 152 -0.73 20.31 -15.46
C PHE A 152 0.62 19.89 -16.11
N GLY A 153 1.39 20.83 -16.68
CA GLY A 153 2.55 20.51 -17.52
C GLY A 153 3.74 19.84 -16.84
N ARG A 154 3.70 19.60 -15.53
CA ARG A 154 4.79 18.96 -14.76
C ARG A 154 4.29 18.03 -13.66
N ILE A 155 3.16 17.40 -13.89
CA ILE A 155 2.58 16.50 -12.90
C ILE A 155 3.05 15.08 -13.19
N SER A 156 3.58 14.43 -12.17
CA SER A 156 3.94 13.00 -12.19
C SER A 156 3.22 12.24 -11.09
N LEU A 157 2.99 10.96 -11.35
CA LEU A 157 2.58 9.97 -10.37
C LEU A 157 3.82 9.21 -9.91
N LEU A 158 4.24 9.46 -8.68
CA LEU A 158 5.41 8.87 -8.06
C LEU A 158 5.05 7.58 -7.34
N LEU A 159 5.85 6.53 -7.52
CA LEU A 159 5.70 5.25 -6.80
C LEU A 159 7.07 4.61 -6.54
N PRO A 160 7.21 3.76 -5.50
CA PRO A 160 8.45 3.05 -5.26
C PRO A 160 8.58 1.85 -6.19
N SER A 161 9.79 1.65 -6.73
CA SER A 161 10.13 0.48 -7.55
C SER A 161 9.96 -0.81 -6.73
N GLY A 162 9.55 -1.88 -7.42
CA GLY A 162 9.32 -3.18 -6.77
C GLY A 162 8.07 -3.27 -5.89
N SER A 163 7.23 -2.25 -5.84
CA SER A 163 6.00 -2.24 -5.04
C SER A 163 4.86 -3.10 -5.61
N GLY A 164 4.98 -3.53 -6.87
CA GLY A 164 3.90 -4.22 -7.59
C GLY A 164 2.74 -3.31 -8.01
N LEU A 165 2.92 -1.98 -7.96
CA LEU A 165 1.87 -1.00 -8.25
C LEU A 165 1.91 -0.44 -9.67
N SER A 166 2.84 -0.87 -10.52
CA SER A 166 3.02 -0.33 -11.86
C SER A 166 1.76 -0.46 -12.71
N ASP A 167 1.11 -1.62 -12.69
CA ASP A 167 -0.15 -1.85 -13.41
C ASP A 167 -1.28 -0.93 -12.91
N ALA A 168 -1.38 -0.75 -11.60
CA ALA A 168 -2.37 0.15 -11.00
C ALA A 168 -2.10 1.61 -11.40
N ALA A 169 -0.84 2.04 -11.42
CA ALA A 169 -0.44 3.37 -11.85
C ALA A 169 -0.79 3.62 -13.34
N GLU A 170 -0.61 2.63 -14.20
CA GLU A 170 -0.99 2.69 -15.61
C GLU A 170 -2.51 2.76 -15.79
N GLN A 171 -3.29 1.98 -15.03
CA GLN A 171 -4.75 2.03 -15.04
C GLN A 171 -5.25 3.40 -14.59
N ILE A 172 -4.70 3.95 -13.51
CA ILE A 172 -5.01 5.29 -13.01
C ILE A 172 -4.73 6.35 -14.09
N ASN A 173 -3.55 6.32 -14.68
CA ASN A 173 -3.15 7.30 -15.70
C ASN A 173 -4.05 7.21 -16.95
N SER A 174 -4.40 5.99 -17.36
CA SER A 174 -5.34 5.74 -18.46
C SER A 174 -6.74 6.29 -18.16
N ALA A 175 -7.21 6.17 -16.92
CA ALA A 175 -8.49 6.74 -16.49
C ALA A 175 -8.47 8.26 -16.54
N TRP A 176 -7.41 8.91 -16.06
CA TRP A 176 -7.27 10.36 -16.12
C TRP A 176 -7.20 10.89 -17.56
N GLN A 177 -6.52 10.15 -18.43
CA GLN A 177 -6.51 10.49 -19.86
C GLN A 177 -7.92 10.40 -20.48
N LYS A 178 -8.64 9.33 -20.19
CA LYS A 178 -9.98 9.09 -20.71
C LYS A 178 -11.00 10.12 -20.20
N GLU A 179 -10.97 10.41 -18.91
CA GLU A 179 -11.98 11.26 -18.26
C GLU A 179 -11.69 12.75 -18.44
N PHE A 180 -10.43 13.16 -18.41
CA PHE A 180 -10.04 14.58 -18.37
C PHE A 180 -9.14 15.02 -19.51
N SER A 181 -8.69 14.10 -20.36
CA SER A 181 -7.64 14.32 -21.36
C SER A 181 -6.30 14.77 -20.73
N LEU A 182 -6.04 14.31 -19.48
CA LEU A 182 -4.82 14.56 -18.75
C LEU A 182 -3.95 13.29 -18.80
N PHE A 183 -2.69 13.47 -19.12
CA PHE A 183 -1.69 12.41 -19.12
C PHE A 183 -0.51 12.84 -18.26
N PHE A 184 -0.25 12.10 -17.20
CA PHE A 184 0.85 12.37 -16.30
C PHE A 184 1.97 11.35 -16.53
N SER A 185 3.20 11.76 -16.30
CA SER A 185 4.31 10.82 -16.27
C SER A 185 4.21 9.94 -15.03
N VAL A 186 4.55 8.65 -15.19
CA VAL A 186 4.72 7.73 -14.07
C VAL A 186 6.21 7.67 -13.77
N GLU A 187 6.57 7.91 -12.52
CA GLU A 187 7.96 7.89 -12.04
C GLU A 187 8.13 6.80 -11.00
N GLU A 188 8.84 5.74 -11.36
CA GLU A 188 9.29 4.72 -10.43
C GLU A 188 10.69 5.05 -9.94
N VAL A 189 10.85 5.12 -8.62
CA VAL A 189 12.13 5.42 -7.99
C VAL A 189 12.44 4.40 -6.91
N GLU A 190 13.72 4.26 -6.55
CA GLU A 190 14.12 3.37 -5.47
C GLU A 190 13.44 3.74 -4.15
N PRO A 191 13.12 2.77 -3.27
CA PRO A 191 12.36 3.01 -2.04
C PRO A 191 12.96 4.09 -1.13
N GLU A 192 14.28 4.17 -1.03
CA GLU A 192 14.95 5.20 -0.24
C GLU A 192 14.75 6.61 -0.82
N GLU A 193 14.84 6.75 -2.15
CA GLU A 193 14.60 8.02 -2.82
C GLU A 193 13.11 8.40 -2.75
N PHE A 194 12.22 7.42 -2.88
CA PHE A 194 10.78 7.63 -2.70
C PHE A 194 10.46 8.22 -1.32
N GLN A 195 10.97 7.60 -0.26
CA GLN A 195 10.77 8.07 1.11
C GLN A 195 11.30 9.49 1.31
N LYS A 196 12.52 9.76 0.83
CA LYS A 196 13.13 11.09 0.89
C LYS A 196 12.30 12.16 0.19
N ARG A 197 11.75 11.84 -0.99
CA ARG A 197 10.89 12.76 -1.76
C ARG A 197 9.55 13.00 -1.05
N LEU A 198 8.96 11.99 -0.43
CA LEU A 198 7.76 12.17 0.39
C LEU A 198 8.03 13.09 1.57
N GLU A 199 9.11 12.88 2.33
CA GLU A 199 9.46 13.68 3.51
C GLU A 199 9.79 15.13 3.16
N SER A 200 10.44 15.36 2.02
CA SER A 200 10.78 16.71 1.55
C SER A 200 9.63 17.43 0.85
N GLY A 201 8.53 16.73 0.52
CA GLY A 201 7.43 17.26 -0.28
C GLY A 201 7.79 17.43 -1.77
N ASP A 202 8.84 16.75 -2.26
CA ASP A 202 9.26 16.79 -3.65
C ASP A 202 8.51 15.76 -4.51
N TYR A 203 7.21 15.93 -4.57
CA TYR A 203 6.31 15.15 -5.42
C TYR A 203 5.08 15.99 -5.76
N THR A 204 4.33 15.58 -6.77
CA THR A 204 3.04 16.17 -7.11
C THR A 204 1.88 15.27 -6.73
N ILE A 205 1.89 14.03 -7.19
CA ILE A 205 1.02 12.94 -6.76
C ILE A 205 1.90 11.74 -6.43
N ALA A 206 1.58 10.98 -5.40
CA ALA A 206 2.27 9.74 -5.08
C ALA A 206 1.29 8.62 -4.74
N LEU A 207 1.63 7.38 -5.11
CA LEU A 207 1.06 6.18 -4.51
C LEU A 207 1.88 5.86 -3.27
N ALA A 208 1.37 6.22 -2.12
CA ALA A 208 2.09 6.15 -0.85
C ALA A 208 1.50 5.10 0.10
N PRO A 209 2.34 4.32 0.80
CA PRO A 209 1.89 3.38 1.80
C PRO A 209 1.48 4.12 3.08
N VAL A 210 0.37 3.71 3.64
CA VAL A 210 -0.02 4.01 5.02
C VAL A 210 0.14 2.73 5.81
N GLN A 211 1.11 2.71 6.69
CA GLN A 211 1.42 1.56 7.54
C GLN A 211 1.01 1.85 8.97
N ALA A 212 0.58 0.82 9.66
CA ALA A 212 0.37 0.88 11.08
C ALA A 212 1.55 0.26 11.81
N GLU A 213 2.33 1.07 12.48
CA GLU A 213 3.44 0.57 13.28
C GLU A 213 2.93 -0.13 14.55
N GLY A 214 3.44 -1.34 14.79
CA GLY A 214 3.25 -2.06 16.05
C GLY A 214 1.82 -2.51 16.37
N GLY A 215 0.91 -2.55 15.40
CA GLY A 215 -0.49 -2.96 15.63
C GLY A 215 -1.30 -1.96 16.45
N SER A 216 -0.81 -0.72 16.59
CA SER A 216 -1.48 0.38 17.27
C SER A 216 -1.79 1.52 16.30
N VAL A 217 -2.93 2.17 16.48
CA VAL A 217 -3.40 3.31 15.68
C VAL A 217 -2.92 4.66 16.26
N TYR A 218 -1.89 4.65 17.10
CA TYR A 218 -1.33 5.85 17.71
C TYR A 218 0.02 6.23 17.12
#